data_5f805d1baa4fa2e8ea5c3b1c0cbe3cea
#
_entry.id   5f805d1baa4fa2e8ea5c3b1c0cbe3cea
#
_cell.length_a   1.000
_cell.length_b   1.000
_cell.length_c   1.000
_cell.angle_alpha   90.00
_cell.angle_beta   90.00
_cell.angle_gamma   90.00
#
_symmetry.space_group_name_H-M   'P 1'
#
loop_
_entity.id
_entity.type
_entity.pdbx_description
1 polymer ?
#
loop_
_entity_poly.entity_id
_entity_poly.type
_entity_poly.pdbx_seq_one_letter_code
_entity_poly.pdbx_strand_id
1 'polypeptide(L)'
;ANFAKEKQHKELTLGICSPGGDLNACFALLDVMMGSSIPIRTVGMGMIASCGLLMFISGAKGKRVLTPNTSILSHQYSWGSWGKEHELFARVKEFDLTTIRLMNHYKKCTGLKDVEIREKLMPAHDVWLDAKEAKKLGLCDKVQDMKMK
;
A
#
# COMPACT_ATOMS: atom_id res chain seq x y z
N ALA A 1 6.71 13.70 -10.24
CA ALA A 1 7.24 12.94 -11.39
C ALA A 1 7.72 13.86 -12.50
N ASN A 2 6.94 14.88 -12.92
CA ASN A 2 7.34 15.81 -13.96
C ASN A 2 8.59 16.61 -13.58
N PHE A 3 8.62 17.18 -12.37
CA PHE A 3 9.79 17.89 -11.86
C PHE A 3 11.07 17.05 -11.90
N ALA A 4 10.99 15.78 -11.48
CA ALA A 4 12.12 14.88 -11.49
C ALA A 4 12.60 14.56 -12.92
N LYS A 5 11.68 14.45 -13.87
CA LYS A 5 12.00 14.25 -15.28
C LYS A 5 12.69 15.48 -15.89
N GLU A 6 12.19 16.67 -15.61
CA GLU A 6 12.80 17.93 -16.06
C GLU A 6 14.24 18.11 -15.55
N LYS A 7 14.49 17.65 -14.30
CA LYS A 7 15.83 17.67 -13.70
C LYS A 7 16.69 16.43 -14.06
N GLN A 8 16.21 15.57 -14.97
CA GLN A 8 16.90 14.33 -15.37
C GLN A 8 17.21 13.37 -14.22
N HIS A 9 16.40 13.38 -13.17
CA HIS A 9 16.53 12.42 -12.08
C HIS A 9 16.18 11.00 -12.57
N LYS A 10 17.00 10.02 -12.21
CA LYS A 10 16.82 8.63 -12.60
C LYS A 10 15.87 7.85 -11.70
N GLU A 11 15.63 8.34 -10.51
CA GLU A 11 14.81 7.69 -9.48
C GLU A 11 14.29 8.73 -8.48
N LEU A 12 13.08 8.49 -7.97
CA LEU A 12 12.54 9.20 -6.82
C LEU A 12 12.53 8.27 -5.61
N THR A 13 12.87 8.78 -4.44
CA THR A 13 12.73 8.03 -3.19
C THR A 13 11.61 8.63 -2.36
N LEU A 14 10.65 7.78 -1.96
CA LEU A 14 9.56 8.12 -1.08
C LEU A 14 9.75 7.41 0.26
N GLY A 15 10.06 8.17 1.32
CA GLY A 15 10.07 7.68 2.70
C GLY A 15 8.65 7.67 3.27
N ILE A 16 8.25 6.58 3.92
CA ILE A 16 6.89 6.38 4.43
C ILE A 16 6.95 5.96 5.89
N CYS A 17 6.32 6.76 6.74
CA CYS A 17 5.95 6.43 8.11
C CYS A 17 4.53 6.98 8.31
N SER A 18 3.52 6.11 8.28
CA SER A 18 2.12 6.55 8.21
C SER A 18 1.16 5.54 8.81
N PRO A 19 0.19 5.99 9.62
CA PRO A 19 -0.90 5.13 10.10
C PRO A 19 -1.97 4.86 9.04
N GLY A 20 -1.90 5.49 7.87
CA GLY A 20 -2.93 5.46 6.84
C GLY A 20 -3.82 6.69 6.84
N GLY A 21 -5.02 6.55 6.31
CA GLY A 21 -5.99 7.64 6.20
C GLY A 21 -7.07 7.35 5.17
N ASP A 22 -7.54 8.40 4.49
CA ASP A 22 -8.60 8.29 3.49
C ASP A 22 -8.21 7.41 2.30
N LEU A 23 -9.07 6.45 2.01
CA LEU A 23 -8.78 5.43 0.99
C LEU A 23 -8.90 5.98 -0.44
N ASN A 24 -9.81 6.92 -0.72
CA ASN A 24 -9.93 7.50 -2.04
C ASN A 24 -8.76 8.42 -2.36
N ALA A 25 -8.30 9.20 -1.38
CA ALA A 25 -7.06 9.97 -1.51
C ALA A 25 -5.85 9.05 -1.73
N CYS A 26 -5.82 7.91 -1.05
CA CYS A 26 -4.81 6.88 -1.26
C CYS A 26 -4.83 6.38 -2.71
N PHE A 27 -5.96 5.93 -3.23
CA PHE A 27 -6.05 5.43 -4.61
C PHE A 27 -5.61 6.48 -5.64
N ALA A 28 -5.96 7.75 -5.44
CA ALA A 28 -5.48 8.83 -6.32
C ALA A 28 -3.94 8.91 -6.33
N LEU A 29 -3.31 8.78 -5.16
CA LEU A 29 -1.85 8.77 -5.06
C LEU A 29 -1.25 7.50 -5.69
N LEU A 30 -1.89 6.33 -5.51
CA LEU A 30 -1.44 5.09 -6.16
C LEU A 30 -1.44 5.23 -7.68
N ASP A 31 -2.48 5.83 -8.26
CA ASP A 31 -2.54 6.07 -9.70
C ASP A 31 -1.39 6.96 -10.18
N VAL A 32 -1.07 8.01 -9.43
CA VAL A 32 0.08 8.88 -9.73
C VAL A 32 1.40 8.11 -9.64
N MET A 33 1.59 7.31 -8.59
CA MET A 33 2.80 6.52 -8.40
C MET A 33 2.97 5.47 -9.51
N MET A 34 1.90 4.75 -9.83
CA MET A 34 1.93 3.69 -10.86
C MET A 34 2.06 4.23 -12.28
N GLY A 35 1.58 5.46 -12.51
CA GLY A 35 1.72 6.18 -13.79
C GLY A 35 3.05 6.94 -13.94
N SER A 36 3.93 6.90 -12.94
CA SER A 36 5.20 7.62 -13.00
C SER A 36 6.12 7.08 -14.09
N SER A 37 6.67 7.96 -14.92
CA SER A 37 7.70 7.61 -15.91
C SER A 37 9.08 7.40 -15.29
N ILE A 38 9.25 7.72 -14.02
CA ILE A 38 10.50 7.57 -13.25
C ILE A 38 10.24 6.55 -12.14
N PRO A 39 11.12 5.56 -11.96
CA PRO A 39 10.97 4.58 -10.89
C PRO A 39 10.89 5.26 -9.52
N ILE A 40 9.92 4.83 -8.71
CA ILE A 40 9.78 5.30 -7.33
C ILE A 40 10.28 4.20 -6.39
N ARG A 41 11.36 4.51 -5.69
CA ARG A 41 11.86 3.70 -4.58
C ARG A 41 11.04 4.03 -3.34
N THR A 42 10.52 3.04 -2.64
CA THR A 42 9.81 3.25 -1.36
C THR A 42 10.66 2.75 -0.19
N VAL A 43 10.70 3.53 0.88
CA VAL A 43 11.38 3.18 2.13
C VAL A 43 10.39 3.29 3.27
N GLY A 44 9.98 2.14 3.82
CA GLY A 44 9.10 2.08 4.98
C GLY A 44 9.90 2.14 6.28
N MET A 45 9.49 3.00 7.21
CA MET A 45 10.16 3.25 8.49
C MET A 45 9.14 3.38 9.62
N GLY A 46 9.51 2.91 10.80
CA GLY A 46 8.68 3.04 12.01
C GLY A 46 7.39 2.24 11.91
N MET A 47 6.36 2.82 11.34
CA MET A 47 5.08 2.14 11.09
C MET A 47 4.55 2.47 9.70
N ILE A 48 4.13 1.45 8.97
CA ILE A 48 3.36 1.59 7.74
C ILE A 48 2.06 0.79 7.90
N ALA A 49 0.94 1.49 7.93
CA ALA A 49 -0.35 0.89 8.24
C ALA A 49 -1.41 1.28 7.21
N SER A 50 -2.32 0.35 6.89
CA SER A 50 -3.49 0.64 6.05
C SER A 50 -3.09 1.27 4.71
N CYS A 51 -3.57 2.47 4.40
CA CYS A 51 -3.18 3.23 3.21
C CYS A 51 -1.66 3.46 3.08
N GLY A 52 -0.93 3.58 4.20
CA GLY A 52 0.53 3.67 4.21
C GLY A 52 1.18 2.43 3.63
N LEU A 53 0.63 1.25 3.93
CA LEU A 53 1.09 -0.02 3.35
C LEU A 53 0.80 -0.07 1.84
N LEU A 54 -0.39 0.33 1.40
CA LEU A 54 -0.73 0.35 -0.03
C LEU A 54 0.23 1.25 -0.82
N MET A 55 0.55 2.42 -0.29
CA MET A 55 1.54 3.33 -0.88
C MET A 55 2.93 2.70 -0.93
N PHE A 56 3.35 2.06 0.16
CA PHE A 56 4.66 1.43 0.25
C PHE A 56 4.85 0.32 -0.81
N ILE A 57 3.88 -0.58 -0.94
CA ILE A 57 3.96 -1.70 -1.90
C ILE A 57 3.86 -1.25 -3.36
N SER A 58 3.44 0.00 -3.61
CA SER A 58 3.38 0.62 -4.95
C SER A 58 4.75 1.04 -5.49
N GLY A 59 5.79 0.94 -4.68
CA GLY A 59 7.16 1.19 -5.12
C GLY A 59 7.57 0.28 -6.27
N ALA A 60 8.51 0.75 -7.09
CA ALA A 60 9.04 -0.02 -8.22
C ALA A 60 9.59 -1.37 -7.74
N LYS A 61 9.33 -2.42 -8.50
CA LYS A 61 9.75 -3.78 -8.17
C LYS A 61 11.27 -3.86 -7.99
N GLY A 62 11.73 -4.50 -6.92
CA GLY A 62 13.13 -4.53 -6.52
C GLY A 62 13.60 -3.32 -5.70
N LYS A 63 12.74 -2.30 -5.53
CA LYS A 63 13.08 -1.01 -4.89
C LYS A 63 12.24 -0.68 -3.64
N ARG A 64 11.49 -1.64 -3.12
CA ARG A 64 10.69 -1.50 -1.90
C ARG A 64 11.52 -1.97 -0.71
N VAL A 65 11.90 -1.05 0.16
CA VAL A 65 12.83 -1.29 1.28
C VAL A 65 12.12 -1.03 2.61
N LEU A 66 12.23 -1.97 3.54
CA LEU A 66 11.83 -1.78 4.94
C LEU A 66 13.07 -1.63 5.81
N THR A 67 13.04 -0.70 6.74
CA THR A 67 14.00 -0.70 7.85
C THR A 67 13.66 -1.80 8.86
N PRO A 68 14.66 -2.36 9.59
CA PRO A 68 14.43 -3.53 10.45
C PRO A 68 13.38 -3.34 11.54
N ASN A 69 13.20 -2.12 12.04
CA ASN A 69 12.26 -1.78 13.12
C ASN A 69 10.88 -1.34 12.62
N THR A 70 10.56 -1.54 11.35
CA THR A 70 9.25 -1.16 10.82
C THR A 70 8.18 -2.16 11.20
N SER A 71 7.09 -1.67 11.78
CA SER A 71 5.84 -2.42 11.99
C SER A 71 4.90 -2.20 10.82
N ILE A 72 4.27 -3.27 10.37
CA ILE A 72 3.33 -3.23 9.25
C ILE A 72 1.95 -3.67 9.72
N LEU A 73 0.92 -2.89 9.40
CA LEU A 73 -0.48 -3.25 9.63
C LEU A 73 -1.22 -3.38 8.31
N SER A 74 -1.77 -4.55 8.09
CA SER A 74 -2.78 -4.80 7.06
C SER A 74 -4.12 -5.14 7.70
N HIS A 75 -5.20 -4.59 7.19
CA HIS A 75 -6.53 -4.85 7.66
C HIS A 75 -7.57 -4.60 6.56
N GLN A 76 -8.78 -5.16 6.75
CA GLN A 76 -9.94 -4.74 5.98
C GLN A 76 -10.21 -3.27 6.31
N TYR A 77 -10.64 -2.48 5.31
CA TYR A 77 -10.98 -1.10 5.59
C TYR A 77 -12.32 -0.98 6.34
N SER A 78 -12.39 0.00 7.21
CA SER A 78 -13.61 0.31 7.97
C SER A 78 -14.48 1.28 7.17
N TRP A 79 -15.78 1.06 7.20
CA TRP A 79 -16.74 1.99 6.65
C TRP A 79 -18.04 1.95 7.46
N GLY A 80 -18.81 3.01 7.34
CA GLY A 80 -20.13 3.10 7.91
C GLY A 80 -20.98 4.02 7.05
N SER A 81 -22.29 3.82 7.08
CA SER A 81 -23.23 4.66 6.36
C SER A 81 -24.57 4.70 7.07
N TRP A 82 -25.27 5.80 6.90
CA TRP A 82 -26.65 5.98 7.30
C TRP A 82 -27.39 6.75 6.20
N GLY A 83 -28.70 6.57 6.09
CA GLY A 83 -29.48 7.22 5.07
C GLY A 83 -30.71 6.39 4.72
N LYS A 84 -31.37 6.74 3.64
CA LYS A 84 -32.52 5.99 3.10
C LYS A 84 -32.06 4.69 2.46
N GLU A 85 -32.97 3.74 2.32
CA GLU A 85 -32.67 2.40 1.80
C GLU A 85 -31.86 2.42 0.48
N HIS A 86 -32.28 3.21 -0.50
CA HIS A 86 -31.59 3.32 -1.79
C HIS A 86 -30.18 3.92 -1.68
N GLU A 87 -29.94 4.81 -0.73
CA GLU A 87 -28.63 5.38 -0.44
C GLU A 87 -27.71 4.33 0.17
N LEU A 88 -28.23 3.48 1.05
CA LEU A 88 -27.49 2.39 1.66
C LEU A 88 -27.08 1.33 0.61
N PHE A 89 -27.99 0.97 -0.30
CA PHE A 89 -27.64 0.07 -1.41
C PHE A 89 -26.55 0.63 -2.32
N ALA A 90 -26.59 1.93 -2.61
CA ALA A 90 -25.52 2.59 -3.37
C ALA A 90 -24.17 2.52 -2.64
N ARG A 91 -24.15 2.65 -1.32
CA ARG A 91 -22.94 2.50 -0.49
C ARG A 91 -22.41 1.07 -0.47
N VAL A 92 -23.26 0.07 -0.43
CA VAL A 92 -22.83 -1.34 -0.56
C VAL A 92 -22.14 -1.57 -1.90
N LYS A 93 -22.67 -1.02 -2.99
CA LYS A 93 -22.03 -1.10 -4.30
C LYS A 93 -20.64 -0.45 -4.32
N GLU A 94 -20.48 0.71 -3.69
CA GLU A 94 -19.18 1.39 -3.58
C GLU A 94 -18.20 0.55 -2.74
N PHE A 95 -18.66 -0.08 -1.67
CA PHE A 95 -17.88 -1.02 -0.87
C PHE A 95 -17.32 -2.18 -1.70
N ASP A 96 -18.16 -2.81 -2.53
CA ASP A 96 -17.73 -3.90 -3.41
C ASP A 96 -16.65 -3.43 -4.41
N LEU A 97 -16.83 -2.26 -5.02
CA LEU A 97 -15.85 -1.67 -5.93
C LEU A 97 -14.52 -1.39 -5.23
N THR A 98 -14.57 -0.92 -4.01
CA THR A 98 -13.36 -0.65 -3.21
C THR A 98 -12.64 -1.94 -2.85
N THR A 99 -13.36 -2.98 -2.46
CA THR A 99 -12.77 -4.30 -2.19
C THR A 99 -12.04 -4.85 -3.42
N ILE A 100 -12.66 -4.74 -4.60
CA ILE A 100 -12.03 -5.15 -5.87
C ILE A 100 -10.75 -4.36 -6.14
N ARG A 101 -10.76 -3.05 -5.93
CA ARG A 101 -9.56 -2.19 -6.11
C ARG A 101 -8.43 -2.61 -5.19
N LEU A 102 -8.72 -2.87 -3.90
CA LEU A 102 -7.75 -3.34 -2.91
C LEU A 102 -7.15 -4.69 -3.32
N MET A 103 -7.99 -5.66 -3.66
CA MET A 103 -7.56 -6.99 -4.08
C MET A 103 -6.65 -6.92 -5.31
N ASN A 104 -7.04 -6.15 -6.32
CA ASN A 104 -6.25 -5.96 -7.53
C ASN A 104 -4.90 -5.30 -7.25
N HIS A 105 -4.87 -4.33 -6.35
CA HIS A 105 -3.64 -3.66 -5.97
C HIS A 105 -2.66 -4.62 -5.26
N TYR A 106 -3.13 -5.38 -4.28
CA TYR A 106 -2.31 -6.40 -3.62
C TYR A 106 -1.79 -7.44 -4.62
N LYS A 107 -2.64 -7.96 -5.49
CA LYS A 107 -2.23 -8.93 -6.53
C LYS A 107 -1.12 -8.37 -7.42
N LYS A 108 -1.30 -7.15 -7.91
CA LYS A 108 -0.33 -6.48 -8.78
C LYS A 108 1.02 -6.27 -8.11
N CYS A 109 1.01 -5.86 -6.84
CA CYS A 109 2.24 -5.49 -6.12
C CYS A 109 2.98 -6.68 -5.50
N THR A 110 2.26 -7.74 -5.10
CA THR A 110 2.84 -8.87 -4.36
C THR A 110 2.91 -10.17 -5.17
N GLY A 111 2.05 -10.33 -6.16
CA GLY A 111 1.88 -11.59 -6.89
C GLY A 111 1.09 -12.67 -6.12
N LEU A 112 0.57 -12.36 -4.94
CA LEU A 112 -0.24 -13.29 -4.16
C LEU A 112 -1.59 -13.54 -4.85
N LYS A 113 -2.16 -14.72 -4.62
CA LYS A 113 -3.49 -15.10 -5.09
C LYS A 113 -4.58 -14.54 -4.17
N ASP A 114 -5.81 -14.44 -4.67
CA ASP A 114 -6.96 -13.91 -3.92
C ASP A 114 -7.14 -14.58 -2.55
N VAL A 115 -7.03 -15.91 -2.50
CA VAL A 115 -7.15 -16.66 -1.24
C VAL A 115 -6.07 -16.25 -0.24
N GLU A 116 -4.83 -16.15 -0.68
CA GLU A 116 -3.70 -15.75 0.18
C GLU A 116 -3.85 -14.30 0.70
N ILE A 117 -4.32 -13.39 -0.14
CA ILE A 117 -4.57 -12.00 0.25
C ILE A 117 -5.66 -11.94 1.32
N ARG A 118 -6.78 -12.64 1.10
CA ARG A 118 -7.88 -12.68 2.06
C ARG A 118 -7.48 -13.28 3.41
N GLU A 119 -6.70 -14.34 3.40
CA GLU A 119 -6.29 -15.03 4.62
C GLU A 119 -5.16 -14.31 5.37
N LYS A 120 -4.19 -13.75 4.65
CA LYS A 120 -2.95 -13.24 5.24
C LYS A 120 -2.89 -11.73 5.39
N LEU A 121 -3.63 -10.98 4.56
CA LEU A 121 -3.59 -9.51 4.54
C LEU A 121 -4.92 -8.85 4.85
N MET A 122 -6.03 -9.51 4.57
CA MET A 122 -7.38 -8.96 4.77
C MET A 122 -8.34 -9.92 5.49
N PRO A 123 -7.91 -10.64 6.54
CA PRO A 123 -8.83 -11.43 7.36
C PRO A 123 -9.76 -10.52 8.17
N ALA A 124 -10.71 -11.11 8.92
CA ALA A 124 -11.65 -10.39 9.77
C ALA A 124 -11.02 -9.80 11.06
N HIS A 125 -9.69 -9.65 11.09
CA HIS A 125 -8.93 -9.04 12.19
C HIS A 125 -7.71 -8.30 11.62
N ASP A 126 -7.12 -7.43 12.44
CA ASP A 126 -5.88 -6.73 12.07
C ASP A 126 -4.71 -7.71 11.98
N VAL A 127 -3.87 -7.52 10.98
CA VAL A 127 -2.65 -8.31 10.76
C VAL A 127 -1.44 -7.41 10.99
N TRP A 128 -0.73 -7.67 12.07
CA TRP A 128 0.54 -7.02 12.37
C TRP A 128 1.70 -7.90 11.92
N LEU A 129 2.62 -7.31 11.18
CA LEU A 129 3.79 -7.99 10.63
C LEU A 129 5.06 -7.23 11.01
N ASP A 130 6.14 -7.96 11.25
CA ASP A 130 7.47 -7.40 11.23
C ASP A 130 8.04 -7.33 9.79
N ALA A 131 9.21 -6.70 9.65
CA ALA A 131 9.82 -6.51 8.33
C ALA A 131 10.17 -7.85 7.64
N LYS A 132 10.54 -8.88 8.39
CA LYS A 132 10.89 -10.21 7.85
C LYS A 132 9.65 -10.94 7.36
N GLU A 133 8.57 -10.90 8.12
CA GLU A 133 7.27 -11.48 7.75
C GLU A 133 6.71 -10.80 6.50
N ALA A 134 6.79 -9.47 6.44
CA ALA A 134 6.38 -8.69 5.27
C ALA A 134 7.18 -9.08 4.02
N LYS A 135 8.48 -9.31 4.16
CA LYS A 135 9.31 -9.78 3.06
C LYS A 135 8.91 -11.17 2.56
N LYS A 136 8.59 -12.10 3.46
CA LYS A 136 8.12 -13.45 3.09
C LYS A 136 6.82 -13.41 2.29
N LEU A 137 5.94 -12.44 2.57
CA LEU A 137 4.68 -12.24 1.84
C LEU A 137 4.85 -11.45 0.52
N GLY A 138 6.06 -11.02 0.18
CA GLY A 138 6.30 -10.24 -1.03
C GLY A 138 5.87 -8.76 -0.93
N LEU A 139 5.62 -8.25 0.27
CA LEU A 139 5.28 -6.85 0.51
C LEU A 139 6.47 -5.91 0.32
N CYS A 140 7.68 -6.40 0.52
CA CYS A 140 8.91 -5.65 0.25
C CYS A 140 9.95 -6.50 -0.45
N ASP A 141 10.96 -5.84 -1.00
CA ASP A 141 12.05 -6.48 -1.73
C ASP A 141 13.30 -6.66 -0.85
N LYS A 142 13.52 -5.72 0.07
CA LYS A 142 14.70 -5.73 0.95
C LYS A 142 14.33 -5.25 2.35
N VAL A 143 15.02 -5.84 3.35
CA VAL A 143 15.07 -5.33 4.72
C VAL A 143 16.51 -4.93 4.97
N GLN A 144 16.76 -3.65 5.21
CA GLN A 144 18.11 -3.12 5.41
C GLN A 144 18.09 -1.82 6.20
N ASP A 145 19.19 -1.52 6.89
CA ASP A 145 19.39 -0.24 7.56
C ASP A 145 19.39 0.92 6.56
N MET A 146 18.92 2.08 7.00
CA MET A 146 19.10 3.30 6.24
C MET A 146 20.59 3.68 6.22
N LYS A 147 21.17 3.64 5.03
CA LYS A 147 22.52 4.21 4.83
C LYS A 147 22.36 5.71 4.60
N MET A 148 22.75 6.48 5.60
CA MET A 148 22.99 7.92 5.41
C MET A 148 24.35 8.08 4.74
N LYS A 149 24.35 8.66 3.55
CA LYS A 149 25.58 9.06 2.86
C LYS A 149 25.91 10.50 3.22
#